data_30e16c63a454e11098aeba4cc3f6f8a3
#
_entry.id   30e16c63a454e11098aeba4cc3f6f8a3
#
_cell.length_a   1.000
_cell.length_b   1.000
_cell.length_c   1.000
_cell.angle_alpha   90.00
_cell.angle_beta   90.00
_cell.angle_gamma   90.00
#
_symmetry.space_group_name_H-M   'P 1'
#
loop_
_entity.id
_entity.type
_entity.pdbx_description
1 polymer ?
#
loop_
_entity_poly.entity_id
_entity_poly.type
_entity_poly.pdbx_seq_one_letter_code
_entity_poly.pdbx_strand_id
1 'polypeptide(L)'
;MNPENSEEDIHNLILPKRKIISSEDFHQQIYNNNVWLLDDKYMSFSTILSDEEMYKLIDVIAEPEELNDTKRPDIAIVFSRSLDENIPVDVVIVELKKKGASLDENVKVTTQLWQRAKKLLQYYQARIQRIWFYGVISIDNEFSGYLKDKGWKELFSLCNMYYLEEEISVNNDKVPVGYFLMPYDSLLADAEGRNETFLKILKESIRKSAGAENHT
;
A
#
# COMPACT_ATOMS: atom_id res chain seq x y z
N MET A 1 17.28 5.55 13.41
CA MET A 1 16.43 6.48 12.64
C MET A 1 16.26 7.75 13.44
N ASN A 2 16.48 8.90 12.81
CA ASN A 2 16.21 10.19 13.44
C ASN A 2 14.68 10.37 13.54
N PRO A 3 14.10 10.66 14.72
CA PRO A 3 12.64 10.79 14.87
C PRO A 3 11.99 11.87 13.99
N GLU A 4 12.78 12.86 13.56
CA GLU A 4 12.28 13.98 12.75
C GLU A 4 12.07 13.63 11.26
N ASN A 5 12.70 12.56 10.74
CA ASN A 5 12.67 12.20 9.32
C ASN A 5 11.94 10.88 9.03
N SER A 6 11.25 10.29 10.01
CA SER A 6 10.72 8.93 9.90
C SER A 6 9.71 8.73 8.75
N GLU A 7 8.91 9.74 8.41
CA GLU A 7 7.94 9.64 7.30
C GLU A 7 8.64 9.63 5.94
N GLU A 8 9.58 10.53 5.71
CA GLU A 8 10.34 10.61 4.48
C GLU A 8 11.27 9.41 4.29
N ASP A 9 11.92 8.96 5.37
CA ASP A 9 12.78 7.77 5.34
C ASP A 9 12.01 6.52 4.93
N ILE A 10 10.80 6.31 5.47
CA ILE A 10 9.96 5.18 5.12
C ILE A 10 9.35 5.33 3.73
N HIS A 11 8.94 6.53 3.36
CA HIS A 11 8.48 6.78 2.01
C HIS A 11 9.57 6.39 1.00
N ASN A 12 10.79 6.87 1.20
CA ASN A 12 11.92 6.56 0.33
C ASN A 12 12.38 5.09 0.43
N LEU A 13 12.13 4.41 1.56
CA LEU A 13 12.37 2.97 1.69
C LEU A 13 11.42 2.17 0.80
N ILE A 14 10.13 2.52 0.78
CA ILE A 14 9.13 1.84 -0.04
C ILE A 14 9.30 2.25 -1.51
N LEU A 15 9.35 3.55 -1.77
CA LEU A 15 9.49 4.13 -3.11
C LEU A 15 10.04 5.56 -3.05
N PRO A 16 11.02 5.92 -3.87
CA PRO A 16 11.49 7.32 -3.96
C PRO A 16 10.37 8.28 -4.36
N LYS A 17 10.31 9.46 -3.71
CA LYS A 17 9.29 10.49 -3.96
C LYS A 17 9.32 11.00 -5.40
N ARG A 18 8.17 11.46 -5.88
CA ARG A 18 7.95 12.10 -7.19
C ARG A 18 8.38 11.22 -8.36
N LYS A 19 7.96 9.95 -8.33
CA LYS A 19 8.20 9.01 -9.41
C LYS A 19 6.92 8.36 -9.87
N ILE A 20 6.86 8.14 -11.18
CA ILE A 20 5.88 7.27 -11.82
C ILE A 20 6.67 6.10 -12.38
N ILE A 21 6.27 4.88 -12.04
CA ILE A 21 6.91 3.65 -12.48
C ILE A 21 5.85 2.84 -13.21
N SER A 22 6.10 2.52 -14.47
CA SER A 22 5.28 1.58 -15.25
C SER A 22 5.86 0.18 -15.18
N SER A 23 5.04 -0.82 -15.48
CA SER A 23 5.50 -2.21 -15.58
C SER A 23 6.55 -2.42 -16.67
N GLU A 24 6.62 -1.54 -17.67
CA GLU A 24 7.62 -1.56 -18.74
C GLU A 24 9.01 -1.18 -18.21
N ASP A 25 9.07 -0.32 -17.19
CA ASP A 25 10.32 0.15 -16.55
C ASP A 25 10.83 -0.78 -15.44
N PHE A 26 10.11 -1.87 -15.15
CA PHE A 26 10.38 -2.75 -14.00
C PHE A 26 11.85 -3.21 -13.92
N HIS A 27 12.43 -3.62 -15.03
CA HIS A 27 13.82 -4.12 -15.05
C HIS A 27 14.86 -3.07 -14.68
N GLN A 28 14.58 -1.79 -14.94
CA GLN A 28 15.50 -0.70 -14.62
C GLN A 28 15.33 -0.20 -13.19
N GLN A 29 14.17 -0.44 -12.58
CA GLN A 29 13.79 0.16 -11.30
C GLN A 29 13.54 -0.85 -10.17
N ILE A 30 13.82 -2.14 -10.40
CA ILE A 30 13.60 -3.21 -9.42
C ILE A 30 14.28 -2.95 -8.06
N TYR A 31 15.44 -2.32 -8.07
CA TYR A 31 16.19 -2.01 -6.84
C TYR A 31 15.67 -0.77 -6.09
N ASN A 32 14.81 0.03 -6.71
CA ASN A 32 14.26 1.25 -6.14
C ASN A 32 12.77 1.10 -5.79
N ASN A 33 12.22 -0.10 -5.92
CA ASN A 33 10.81 -0.39 -5.70
C ASN A 33 10.67 -1.49 -4.65
N ASN A 34 10.30 -1.09 -3.44
CA ASN A 34 10.11 -2.00 -2.33
C ASN A 34 8.63 -2.08 -1.89
N VAL A 35 7.68 -1.96 -2.81
CA VAL A 35 6.24 -2.11 -2.49
C VAL A 35 5.88 -3.50 -1.96
N TRP A 36 6.74 -4.50 -2.15
CA TRP A 36 6.65 -5.82 -1.52
C TRP A 36 6.68 -5.75 0.01
N LEU A 37 7.20 -4.65 0.60
CA LEU A 37 7.12 -4.42 2.04
C LEU A 37 5.67 -4.35 2.53
N LEU A 38 4.75 -3.87 1.70
CA LEU A 38 3.33 -3.84 2.01
C LEU A 38 2.70 -5.22 1.82
N ASP A 39 2.91 -5.81 0.64
CA ASP A 39 2.47 -7.16 0.28
C ASP A 39 3.18 -7.60 -1.01
N ASP A 40 3.57 -8.88 -1.08
CA ASP A 40 4.30 -9.44 -2.23
C ASP A 40 3.50 -9.37 -3.54
N LYS A 41 2.16 -9.44 -3.46
CA LYS A 41 1.28 -9.32 -4.63
C LYS A 41 1.41 -7.97 -5.33
N TYR A 42 1.86 -6.93 -4.63
CA TYR A 42 2.00 -5.59 -5.20
C TYR A 42 3.21 -5.42 -6.12
N MET A 43 4.06 -6.44 -6.22
CA MET A 43 5.09 -6.50 -7.24
C MET A 43 4.53 -6.74 -8.66
N SER A 44 3.27 -7.17 -8.78
CA SER A 44 2.58 -7.38 -10.07
C SER A 44 1.73 -6.17 -10.46
N PHE A 45 2.30 -4.98 -10.40
CA PHE A 45 1.62 -3.73 -10.72
C PHE A 45 1.66 -3.38 -12.21
N SER A 46 0.73 -2.53 -12.67
CA SER A 46 0.83 -1.85 -13.96
C SER A 46 1.50 -0.47 -13.83
N THR A 47 1.12 0.28 -12.81
CA THR A 47 1.66 1.62 -12.58
C THR A 47 1.74 1.91 -11.08
N ILE A 48 2.83 2.55 -10.66
CA ILE A 48 3.00 3.10 -9.31
C ILE A 48 3.25 4.61 -9.43
N LEU A 49 2.55 5.38 -8.60
CA LEU A 49 2.70 6.82 -8.47
C LEU A 49 3.15 7.13 -7.04
N SER A 50 4.19 7.94 -6.90
CA SER A 50 4.76 8.34 -5.62
C SER A 50 4.71 9.86 -5.46
N ASP A 51 4.02 10.35 -4.43
CA ASP A 51 3.82 11.78 -4.14
C ASP A 51 3.30 12.56 -5.37
N GLU A 52 2.41 11.92 -6.14
CA GLU A 52 1.81 12.48 -7.34
C GLU A 52 0.35 12.87 -7.10
N GLU A 53 -0.14 13.86 -7.81
CA GLU A 53 -1.49 14.38 -7.65
C GLU A 53 -2.55 13.35 -8.06
N MET A 54 -3.68 13.33 -7.35
CA MET A 54 -4.77 12.36 -7.57
C MET A 54 -5.27 12.36 -9.02
N TYR A 55 -5.24 13.49 -9.73
CA TYR A 55 -5.64 13.51 -11.13
C TYR A 55 -4.77 12.62 -12.02
N LYS A 56 -3.47 12.50 -11.72
CA LYS A 56 -2.57 11.59 -12.47
C LYS A 56 -2.90 10.11 -12.23
N LEU A 57 -3.32 9.75 -11.01
CA LEU A 57 -3.83 8.42 -10.74
C LEU A 57 -5.09 8.15 -11.57
N ILE A 58 -5.94 9.14 -11.67
CA ILE A 58 -7.16 9.11 -12.43
C ILE A 58 -6.88 8.94 -13.93
N ASP A 59 -5.91 9.68 -14.48
CA ASP A 59 -5.48 9.57 -15.89
C ASP A 59 -4.99 8.16 -16.26
N VAL A 60 -4.39 7.44 -15.31
CA VAL A 60 -3.96 6.05 -15.50
C VAL A 60 -5.15 5.08 -15.55
N ILE A 61 -6.23 5.38 -14.82
CA ILE A 61 -7.40 4.49 -14.66
C ILE A 61 -8.44 4.73 -15.74
N ALA A 62 -8.62 5.98 -16.20
CA ALA A 62 -9.66 6.38 -17.16
C ALA A 62 -9.26 7.59 -18.00
N GLU A 63 -9.98 7.83 -19.10
CA GLU A 63 -9.80 9.05 -19.89
C GLU A 63 -10.18 10.30 -19.08
N PRO A 64 -9.35 11.36 -19.10
CA PRO A 64 -9.56 12.52 -18.25
C PRO A 64 -10.75 13.37 -18.71
N GLU A 65 -11.77 13.47 -17.88
CA GLU A 65 -12.57 14.68 -17.80
C GLU A 65 -11.82 15.67 -16.91
N GLU A 66 -11.88 16.98 -17.17
CA GLU A 66 -11.14 18.02 -16.46
C GLU A 66 -11.24 17.92 -14.92
N LEU A 67 -10.27 17.28 -14.29
CA LEU A 67 -10.21 17.07 -12.85
C LEU A 67 -9.05 17.86 -12.23
N ASN A 68 -9.40 18.78 -11.35
CA ASN A 68 -8.43 19.59 -10.59
C ASN A 68 -8.26 19.05 -9.14
N ASP A 69 -7.93 17.75 -8.97
CA ASP A 69 -7.59 17.24 -7.66
C ASP A 69 -6.09 17.24 -7.40
N THR A 70 -5.65 18.26 -6.68
CA THR A 70 -4.25 18.46 -6.28
C THR A 70 -3.85 17.73 -5.00
N LYS A 71 -4.77 16.97 -4.36
CA LYS A 71 -4.43 16.15 -3.20
C LYS A 71 -3.53 15.00 -3.62
N ARG A 72 -2.49 14.75 -2.87
CA ARG A 72 -1.48 13.73 -3.16
C ARG A 72 -1.56 12.61 -2.13
N PRO A 73 -1.78 11.35 -2.54
CA PRO A 73 -1.43 10.20 -1.72
C PRO A 73 0.09 10.08 -1.66
N ASP A 74 0.63 9.51 -0.59
CA ASP A 74 2.07 9.27 -0.53
C ASP A 74 2.48 8.28 -1.62
N ILE A 75 1.74 7.17 -1.75
CA ILE A 75 1.94 6.19 -2.81
C ILE A 75 0.57 5.71 -3.32
N ALA A 76 0.44 5.56 -4.63
CA ALA A 76 -0.68 4.90 -5.27
C ALA A 76 -0.21 3.83 -6.24
N ILE A 77 -0.86 2.66 -6.25
CA ILE A 77 -0.50 1.53 -7.10
C ILE A 77 -1.75 1.06 -7.83
N VAL A 78 -1.63 0.88 -9.13
CA VAL A 78 -2.70 0.36 -9.98
C VAL A 78 -2.33 -1.05 -10.44
N PHE A 79 -3.24 -1.99 -10.21
CA PHE A 79 -3.12 -3.37 -10.67
C PHE A 79 -4.09 -3.64 -11.79
N SER A 80 -3.57 -4.05 -12.93
CA SER A 80 -4.35 -4.56 -14.04
C SER A 80 -3.50 -5.58 -14.79
N ARG A 81 -4.13 -6.60 -15.34
CA ARG A 81 -3.46 -7.53 -16.26
C ARG A 81 -3.18 -6.91 -17.62
N SER A 82 -3.91 -5.86 -17.94
CA SER A 82 -3.75 -5.09 -19.17
C SER A 82 -4.22 -3.66 -18.89
N LEU A 83 -3.59 -2.68 -19.49
CA LEU A 83 -4.05 -1.31 -19.49
C LEU A 83 -5.24 -1.09 -20.45
N ASP A 84 -5.80 -2.18 -20.99
CA ASP A 84 -6.98 -2.13 -21.84
C ASP A 84 -8.16 -1.49 -21.10
N GLU A 85 -8.81 -0.52 -21.70
CA GLU A 85 -9.81 0.38 -21.10
C GLU A 85 -11.01 -0.34 -20.46
N ASN A 86 -11.24 -1.60 -20.84
CA ASN A 86 -12.39 -2.38 -20.38
C ASN A 86 -12.09 -3.37 -19.25
N ILE A 87 -10.85 -3.46 -18.76
CA ILE A 87 -10.49 -4.41 -17.71
C ILE A 87 -10.58 -3.73 -16.35
N PRO A 88 -11.31 -4.32 -15.37
CA PRO A 88 -11.35 -3.81 -14.01
C PRO A 88 -9.97 -3.76 -13.37
N VAL A 89 -9.73 -2.74 -12.56
CA VAL A 89 -8.47 -2.53 -11.85
C VAL A 89 -8.68 -2.59 -10.34
N ASP A 90 -7.66 -3.05 -9.62
CA ASP A 90 -7.51 -2.85 -8.19
C ASP A 90 -6.59 -1.65 -7.95
N VAL A 91 -6.93 -0.83 -6.96
CA VAL A 91 -6.16 0.35 -6.59
C VAL A 91 -5.67 0.19 -5.15
N VAL A 92 -4.40 0.46 -4.93
CA VAL A 92 -3.81 0.56 -3.59
C VAL A 92 -3.39 1.99 -3.32
N ILE A 93 -3.74 2.51 -2.16
CA ILE A 93 -3.34 3.83 -1.71
C ILE A 93 -2.66 3.69 -0.35
N VAL A 94 -1.49 4.28 -0.24
CA VAL A 94 -0.70 4.29 1.00
C VAL A 94 -0.64 5.71 1.54
N GLU A 95 -0.86 5.84 2.82
CA GLU A 95 -0.68 7.08 3.59
C GLU A 95 0.31 6.83 4.71
N LEU A 96 1.31 7.65 4.82
CA LEU A 96 2.35 7.58 5.83
C LEU A 96 2.17 8.73 6.82
N LYS A 97 2.48 8.50 8.09
CA LYS A 97 2.53 9.56 9.10
C LYS A 97 3.81 9.44 9.92
N LYS A 98 4.33 10.56 10.36
CA LYS A 98 5.51 10.59 11.21
C LYS A 98 5.30 9.78 12.50
N LYS A 99 6.36 9.22 13.02
CA LYS A 99 6.36 8.50 14.30
C LYS A 99 5.98 9.47 15.43
N GLY A 100 5.04 9.05 16.29
CA GLY A 100 4.57 9.88 17.42
C GLY A 100 3.51 10.92 17.03
N ALA A 101 2.80 10.72 15.92
CA ALA A 101 1.61 11.52 15.59
C ALA A 101 0.57 11.43 16.72
N SER A 102 -0.14 12.53 16.98
CA SER A 102 -1.19 12.58 18.01
C SER A 102 -2.40 11.72 17.63
N LEU A 103 -3.25 11.37 18.62
CA LEU A 103 -4.51 10.68 18.37
C LEU A 103 -5.34 11.35 17.29
N ASP A 104 -5.50 12.67 17.33
CA ASP A 104 -6.25 13.44 16.33
C ASP A 104 -5.67 13.31 14.93
N GLU A 105 -4.34 13.32 14.79
CA GLU A 105 -3.67 13.12 13.50
C GLU A 105 -3.90 11.71 12.98
N ASN A 106 -3.83 10.70 13.84
CA ASN A 106 -4.07 9.30 13.48
C ASN A 106 -5.54 9.07 13.10
N VAL A 107 -6.50 9.64 13.83
CA VAL A 107 -7.93 9.58 13.50
C VAL A 107 -8.22 10.27 12.15
N LYS A 108 -7.55 11.38 11.85
CA LYS A 108 -7.68 12.05 10.54
C LYS A 108 -7.28 11.13 9.39
N VAL A 109 -6.29 10.24 9.57
CA VAL A 109 -5.89 9.28 8.53
C VAL A 109 -7.07 8.43 8.10
N THR A 110 -7.80 7.83 9.05
CA THR A 110 -8.95 6.96 8.73
C THR A 110 -10.02 7.70 7.92
N THR A 111 -10.28 8.96 8.29
CA THR A 111 -11.24 9.81 7.56
C THR A 111 -10.73 10.22 6.17
N GLN A 112 -9.43 10.53 6.05
CA GLN A 112 -8.82 10.89 4.77
C GLN A 112 -8.85 9.70 3.79
N LEU A 113 -8.51 8.52 4.25
CA LEU A 113 -8.55 7.30 3.45
C LEU A 113 -9.97 7.04 2.92
N TRP A 114 -10.99 7.13 3.79
CA TRP A 114 -12.38 6.97 3.38
C TRP A 114 -12.83 8.03 2.36
N GLN A 115 -12.47 9.31 2.56
CA GLN A 115 -12.80 10.37 1.62
C GLN A 115 -12.15 10.16 0.25
N ARG A 116 -10.90 9.69 0.23
CA ARG A 116 -10.19 9.35 -1.03
C ARG A 116 -10.86 8.19 -1.75
N ALA A 117 -11.24 7.12 -1.03
CA ALA A 117 -11.98 6.01 -1.61
C ALA A 117 -13.28 6.48 -2.26
N LYS A 118 -14.08 7.22 -1.51
CA LYS A 118 -15.36 7.74 -2.00
C LYS A 118 -15.17 8.62 -3.25
N LYS A 119 -14.14 9.45 -3.26
CA LYS A 119 -13.85 10.33 -4.38
C LYS A 119 -13.42 9.55 -5.63
N LEU A 120 -12.51 8.59 -5.49
CA LEU A 120 -12.13 7.72 -6.59
C LEU A 120 -13.33 7.02 -7.20
N LEU A 121 -14.18 6.46 -6.37
CA LEU A 121 -15.36 5.73 -6.84
C LEU A 121 -16.41 6.62 -7.49
N GLN A 122 -16.53 7.90 -7.09
CA GLN A 122 -17.43 8.83 -7.76
C GLN A 122 -17.10 9.06 -9.23
N TYR A 123 -15.81 9.03 -9.57
CA TYR A 123 -15.33 9.28 -10.93
C TYR A 123 -15.16 8.00 -11.75
N TYR A 124 -14.79 6.85 -11.13
CA TYR A 124 -14.28 5.67 -11.84
C TYR A 124 -14.86 4.35 -11.38
N GLN A 125 -16.05 4.37 -10.84
CA GLN A 125 -16.69 3.15 -10.33
C GLN A 125 -16.70 2.00 -11.37
N ALA A 126 -16.95 2.29 -12.65
CA ALA A 126 -17.02 1.28 -13.71
C ALA A 126 -15.68 0.51 -13.91
N ARG A 127 -14.56 1.07 -13.49
CA ARG A 127 -13.23 0.49 -13.67
C ARG A 127 -12.62 -0.07 -12.39
N ILE A 128 -13.00 0.46 -11.23
CA ILE A 128 -12.39 0.05 -9.95
C ILE A 128 -13.24 -1.07 -9.35
N GLN A 129 -12.67 -2.28 -9.30
CA GLN A 129 -13.34 -3.42 -8.67
C GLN A 129 -13.05 -3.53 -7.17
N ARG A 130 -11.91 -2.98 -6.69
CA ARG A 130 -11.51 -3.01 -5.28
C ARG A 130 -10.51 -1.91 -4.97
N ILE A 131 -10.56 -1.39 -3.73
CA ILE A 131 -9.55 -0.47 -3.21
C ILE A 131 -8.94 -1.03 -1.93
N TRP A 132 -7.62 -0.93 -1.82
CA TRP A 132 -6.85 -1.26 -0.63
C TRP A 132 -6.19 0.00 -0.08
N PHE A 133 -6.38 0.27 1.19
CA PHE A 133 -5.72 1.37 1.87
C PHE A 133 -4.72 0.84 2.91
N TYR A 134 -3.54 1.42 2.91
CA TYR A 134 -2.51 1.17 3.91
C TYR A 134 -2.17 2.48 4.62
N GLY A 135 -2.43 2.54 5.92
CA GLY A 135 -1.95 3.60 6.79
C GLY A 135 -0.77 3.10 7.61
N VAL A 136 0.42 3.64 7.36
CA VAL A 136 1.60 3.34 8.18
C VAL A 136 1.77 4.48 9.18
N ILE A 137 1.41 4.22 10.44
CA ILE A 137 1.20 5.22 11.47
C ILE A 137 1.68 4.71 12.84
N SER A 138 1.78 5.59 13.83
CA SER A 138 1.99 5.16 15.21
C SER A 138 0.67 4.69 15.83
N ILE A 139 0.67 3.52 16.45
CA ILE A 139 -0.51 2.98 17.16
C ILE A 139 -0.13 2.83 18.63
N ASP A 140 -0.67 3.68 19.49
CA ASP A 140 -0.60 3.59 20.93
C ASP A 140 -1.86 2.93 21.52
N ASN A 141 -1.90 2.80 22.84
CA ASN A 141 -3.03 2.15 23.53
C ASN A 141 -4.36 2.92 23.34
N GLU A 142 -4.31 4.24 23.27
CA GLU A 142 -5.50 5.08 23.12
C GLU A 142 -6.07 4.93 21.71
N PHE A 143 -5.24 5.01 20.70
CA PHE A 143 -5.66 4.83 19.31
C PHE A 143 -6.08 3.36 19.04
N SER A 144 -5.40 2.37 19.63
CA SER A 144 -5.82 0.96 19.58
C SER A 144 -7.24 0.77 20.15
N GLY A 145 -7.54 1.41 21.29
CA GLY A 145 -8.88 1.42 21.87
C GLY A 145 -9.90 2.03 20.90
N TYR A 146 -9.61 3.20 20.35
CA TYR A 146 -10.45 3.86 19.35
C TYR A 146 -10.73 2.95 18.13
N LEU A 147 -9.70 2.30 17.58
CA LEU A 147 -9.86 1.40 16.45
C LEU A 147 -10.80 0.25 16.76
N LYS A 148 -10.64 -0.40 17.92
CA LYS A 148 -11.50 -1.51 18.36
C LYS A 148 -12.95 -1.06 18.55
N ASP A 149 -13.19 0.12 19.12
CA ASP A 149 -14.53 0.72 19.27
C ASP A 149 -15.18 1.03 17.91
N LYS A 150 -14.38 1.32 16.88
CA LYS A 150 -14.84 1.53 15.50
C LYS A 150 -14.95 0.27 14.67
N GLY A 151 -14.80 -0.91 15.28
CA GLY A 151 -14.97 -2.20 14.61
C GLY A 151 -13.75 -2.71 13.84
N TRP A 152 -12.59 -2.06 13.96
CA TRP A 152 -11.36 -2.58 13.43
C TRP A 152 -10.93 -3.85 14.14
N LYS A 153 -10.42 -4.80 13.39
CA LYS A 153 -9.95 -6.09 13.90
C LYS A 153 -8.43 -6.12 13.88
N GLU A 154 -7.85 -6.57 14.97
CA GLU A 154 -6.42 -6.85 15.02
C GLU A 154 -6.14 -8.15 14.25
N LEU A 155 -5.25 -8.10 13.25
CA LEU A 155 -4.95 -9.24 12.40
C LEU A 155 -3.94 -10.19 13.04
N PHE A 156 -2.89 -9.61 13.65
CA PHE A 156 -1.82 -10.37 14.30
C PHE A 156 -1.54 -9.78 15.67
N SER A 157 -1.75 -10.55 16.70
CA SER A 157 -1.58 -10.11 18.09
C SER A 157 -0.15 -9.64 18.40
N LEU A 158 0.85 -10.13 17.67
CA LEU A 158 2.25 -9.76 17.86
C LEU A 158 2.68 -8.55 17.02
N CYS A 159 1.94 -8.22 15.97
CA CYS A 159 2.32 -7.21 14.99
C CYS A 159 1.54 -5.89 15.12
N ASN A 160 0.55 -5.81 16.02
CA ASN A 160 -0.28 -4.61 16.22
C ASN A 160 -0.84 -4.03 14.90
N MET A 161 -1.30 -4.92 14.00
CA MET A 161 -1.89 -4.56 12.72
C MET A 161 -3.41 -4.60 12.81
N TYR A 162 -4.08 -3.60 12.26
CA TYR A 162 -5.53 -3.47 12.27
C TYR A 162 -6.09 -3.50 10.86
N TYR A 163 -7.24 -4.15 10.73
CA TYR A 163 -7.95 -4.30 9.47
C TYR A 163 -9.42 -3.96 9.63
N LEU A 164 -9.96 -3.26 8.63
CA LEU A 164 -11.39 -3.00 8.46
C LEU A 164 -11.74 -3.22 6.98
N GLU A 165 -12.87 -3.88 6.74
CA GLU A 165 -13.44 -4.02 5.40
C GLU A 165 -14.82 -3.37 5.39
N GLU A 166 -15.07 -2.56 4.38
CA GLU A 166 -16.33 -1.88 4.14
C GLU A 166 -16.71 -1.98 2.66
N GLU A 167 -18.00 -1.82 2.38
CA GLU A 167 -18.49 -1.59 1.03
C GLU A 167 -18.88 -0.13 0.88
N ILE A 168 -18.30 0.56 -0.08
CA ILE A 168 -18.69 1.93 -0.42
C ILE A 168 -19.65 1.89 -1.59
N SER A 169 -20.85 2.45 -1.38
CA SER A 169 -21.88 2.55 -2.42
C SER A 169 -21.74 3.87 -3.18
N VAL A 170 -21.65 3.77 -4.51
CA VAL A 170 -21.70 4.91 -5.42
C VAL A 170 -22.58 4.53 -6.59
N ASN A 171 -23.58 5.35 -6.94
CA ASN A 171 -24.49 5.12 -8.06
C ASN A 171 -25.14 3.73 -8.10
N ASN A 172 -25.54 3.18 -6.95
CA ASN A 172 -26.15 1.85 -6.74
C ASN A 172 -25.21 0.64 -6.85
N ASP A 173 -23.95 0.82 -7.17
CA ASP A 173 -22.96 -0.25 -7.10
C ASP A 173 -22.20 -0.21 -5.78
N LYS A 174 -21.68 -1.35 -5.37
CA LYS A 174 -20.91 -1.51 -4.15
C LYS A 174 -19.50 -1.97 -4.50
N VAL A 175 -18.52 -1.24 -4.02
CA VAL A 175 -17.11 -1.59 -4.20
C VAL A 175 -16.52 -1.94 -2.84
N PRO A 176 -15.91 -3.12 -2.68
CA PRO A 176 -15.21 -3.50 -1.46
C PRO A 176 -13.96 -2.65 -1.26
N VAL A 177 -13.79 -2.15 -0.05
CA VAL A 177 -12.63 -1.36 0.36
C VAL A 177 -12.04 -1.96 1.61
N GLY A 178 -10.79 -2.39 1.52
CA GLY A 178 -10.02 -2.92 2.65
C GLY A 178 -9.06 -1.87 3.19
N TYR A 179 -9.04 -1.71 4.51
CA TYR A 179 -8.16 -0.79 5.20
C TYR A 179 -7.20 -1.56 6.09
N PHE A 180 -5.92 -1.26 5.99
CA PHE A 180 -4.88 -1.76 6.89
C PHE A 180 -4.22 -0.58 7.60
N LEU A 181 -4.12 -0.66 8.92
CA LEU A 181 -3.35 0.28 9.73
C LEU A 181 -2.29 -0.48 10.49
N MET A 182 -1.06 -0.02 10.43
CA MET A 182 0.08 -0.70 11.05
C MET A 182 1.17 0.27 11.46
N PRO A 183 1.89 0.00 12.56
CA PRO A 183 3.13 0.68 12.89
C PRO A 183 4.26 0.33 11.91
N TYR A 184 5.24 1.20 11.82
CA TYR A 184 6.44 0.99 11.00
C TYR A 184 7.17 -0.31 11.34
N ASP A 185 7.30 -0.59 12.64
CA ASP A 185 7.99 -1.80 13.10
C ASP A 185 7.21 -3.07 12.72
N SER A 186 5.88 -2.99 12.69
CA SER A 186 5.01 -4.09 12.24
C SER A 186 5.08 -4.31 10.73
N LEU A 187 5.16 -3.24 9.93
CA LEU A 187 5.38 -3.35 8.48
C LEU A 187 6.65 -4.13 8.17
N LEU A 188 7.75 -3.78 8.83
CA LEU A 188 9.04 -4.44 8.60
C LEU A 188 9.03 -5.89 9.11
N ALA A 189 8.48 -6.14 10.31
CA ALA A 189 8.38 -7.48 10.88
C ALA A 189 7.50 -8.41 10.04
N ASP A 190 6.39 -7.91 9.50
CA ASP A 190 5.52 -8.67 8.60
C ASP A 190 6.23 -9.03 7.29
N ALA A 191 6.91 -8.05 6.68
CA ALA A 191 7.69 -8.27 5.46
C ALA A 191 8.84 -9.26 5.69
N GLU A 192 9.54 -9.18 6.82
CA GLU A 192 10.58 -10.15 7.22
C GLU A 192 9.99 -11.55 7.37
N GLY A 193 8.88 -11.68 8.12
CA GLY A 193 8.23 -12.96 8.38
C GLY A 193 7.74 -13.64 7.09
N ARG A 194 7.16 -12.90 6.15
CA ARG A 194 6.74 -13.42 4.84
C ARG A 194 7.93 -13.95 4.03
N ASN A 195 9.06 -13.27 4.06
CA ASN A 195 10.23 -13.63 3.25
C ASN A 195 11.18 -14.61 3.94
N GLU A 196 11.12 -14.78 5.26
CA GLU A 196 12.06 -15.63 6.01
C GLU A 196 12.06 -17.10 5.51
N THR A 197 10.90 -17.67 5.30
CA THR A 197 10.75 -19.05 4.81
C THR A 197 11.36 -19.22 3.43
N PHE A 198 11.10 -18.28 2.52
CA PHE A 198 11.67 -18.31 1.17
C PHE A 198 13.20 -18.18 1.20
N LEU A 199 13.73 -17.26 2.00
CA LEU A 199 15.17 -17.10 2.17
C LEU A 199 15.84 -18.34 2.79
N LYS A 200 15.19 -19.03 3.72
CA LYS A 200 15.66 -20.29 4.28
C LYS A 200 15.76 -21.39 3.20
N ILE A 201 14.70 -21.54 2.39
CA ILE A 201 14.68 -22.52 1.30
C ILE A 201 15.80 -22.24 0.30
N LEU A 202 15.99 -21.00 -0.13
CA LEU A 202 17.07 -20.61 -1.03
C LEU A 202 18.45 -20.91 -0.44
N LYS A 203 18.70 -20.53 0.80
CA LYS A 203 19.98 -20.80 1.48
C LYS A 203 20.27 -22.29 1.58
N GLU A 204 19.27 -23.12 1.88
CA GLU A 204 19.42 -24.57 1.93
C GLU A 204 19.69 -25.18 0.55
N SER A 205 19.01 -24.69 -0.49
CA SER A 205 19.22 -25.15 -1.87
C SER A 205 20.63 -24.83 -2.35
N ILE A 206 21.13 -23.63 -2.10
CA ILE A 206 22.50 -23.23 -2.43
C ILE A 206 23.53 -24.09 -1.68
N ARG A 207 23.33 -24.35 -0.38
CA ARG A 207 24.23 -25.20 0.39
C ARG A 207 24.28 -26.63 -0.12
N LYS A 208 23.14 -27.20 -0.52
CA LYS A 208 23.06 -28.57 -1.11
C LYS A 208 23.79 -28.63 -2.45
N SER A 209 23.61 -27.60 -3.31
CA SER A 209 24.31 -27.54 -4.60
C SER A 209 25.83 -27.41 -4.42
N ALA A 210 26.30 -26.56 -3.54
CA ALA A 210 27.71 -26.35 -3.24
C ALA A 210 28.35 -27.62 -2.57
N GLY A 211 27.58 -28.39 -1.79
CA GLY A 211 28.04 -29.62 -1.17
C GLY A 211 28.13 -30.81 -2.17
N ALA A 212 27.33 -30.79 -3.23
CA ALA A 212 27.36 -31.84 -4.27
C ALA A 212 28.57 -31.71 -5.19
N GLU A 213 29.10 -30.52 -5.42
CA GLU A 213 30.29 -30.28 -6.25
C GLU A 213 31.60 -30.71 -5.57
N ASN A 214 31.61 -30.88 -4.25
CA ASN A 214 32.81 -31.32 -3.50
C ASN A 214 32.96 -32.84 -3.36
N HIS A 215 32.08 -33.63 -3.96
CA HIS A 215 32.09 -35.09 -3.91
C HIS A 215 32.28 -35.77 -5.29
N THR A 216 32.67 -35.01 -6.31
CA THR A 216 33.11 -35.49 -7.63
C THR A 216 34.56 -35.17 -7.84
#